data_539d85efb2744fe9fb1d2ac3811ce3a1
#
_entry.id   539d85efb2744fe9fb1d2ac3811ce3a1
#
_cell.length_a   1.000
_cell.length_b   1.000
_cell.length_c   1.000
_cell.angle_alpha   90.00
_cell.angle_beta   90.00
_cell.angle_gamma   90.00
#
_symmetry.space_group_name_H-M   'P 1'
#
loop_
_entity.id
_entity.type
_entity.pdbx_description
1 polymer ?
#
loop_
_entity_poly.entity_id
_entity_poly.type
_entity_poly.pdbx_seq_one_letter_code
_entity_poly.pdbx_strand_id
1 'polypeptide(L)'
;MDLRAALEPPLDTTGLLDLVPELALARELEGSPYHHLDTLDHVLEVVRGVECELQQNRVGSRIQVDRIQGLRLAALLHDVAKPVTRGELEGRVLFVSHDSLGALMVRRIGRRLGLSAAETDLVATLTALHLKIGFMGHSRSDYPPERLARAAGPFGEELAVLSWADRLAAQGPRLKPEHLQRHEELCTWFLRISRALGPYSDPDYAALQKTMSSASGAEVGYAASHLRLLRARGPGEGANKGLIS
;
A
#
# COMPACT_ATOMS: atom_id res chain seq x y z
N MET A 1 -28.25 0.40 0.17
CA MET A 1 -27.31 -0.40 -0.65
C MET A 1 -26.15 -0.78 0.25
N ASP A 2 -25.66 -2.01 0.15
CA ASP A 2 -24.55 -2.49 0.96
C ASP A 2 -23.23 -2.32 0.20
N LEU A 3 -22.27 -1.56 0.76
CA LEU A 3 -20.95 -1.33 0.18
C LEU A 3 -20.21 -2.64 -0.10
N ARG A 4 -20.34 -3.61 0.80
CA ARG A 4 -19.64 -4.90 0.64
C ARG A 4 -20.17 -5.66 -0.56
N ALA A 5 -21.50 -5.69 -0.72
CA ALA A 5 -22.12 -6.32 -1.88
C ALA A 5 -21.75 -5.62 -3.20
N ALA A 6 -21.65 -4.29 -3.21
CA ALA A 6 -21.26 -3.53 -4.40
C ALA A 6 -19.79 -3.75 -4.80
N LEU A 7 -18.93 -4.17 -3.86
CA LEU A 7 -17.50 -4.50 -4.09
C LEU A 7 -17.27 -5.99 -4.46
N GLU A 8 -18.29 -6.85 -4.35
CA GLU A 8 -18.16 -8.24 -4.81
C GLU A 8 -18.21 -8.32 -6.35
N PRO A 9 -17.42 -9.17 -6.96
CA PRO A 9 -17.51 -9.38 -8.40
C PRO A 9 -18.86 -10.03 -8.84
N PRO A 10 -19.53 -9.52 -9.89
CA PRO A 10 -19.16 -8.33 -10.68
C PRO A 10 -19.44 -7.03 -9.95
N LEU A 11 -18.52 -6.06 -10.07
CA LEU A 11 -18.63 -4.78 -9.36
C LEU A 11 -19.91 -4.02 -9.78
N ASP A 12 -20.67 -3.54 -8.79
CA ASP A 12 -21.77 -2.60 -9.02
C ASP A 12 -21.26 -1.15 -9.04
N THR A 13 -20.74 -0.73 -10.20
CA THR A 13 -20.18 0.60 -10.38
C THR A 13 -21.18 1.72 -10.05
N THR A 14 -22.47 1.54 -10.41
CA THR A 14 -23.50 2.54 -10.10
C THR A 14 -23.69 2.66 -8.61
N GLY A 15 -23.86 1.54 -7.91
CA GLY A 15 -24.00 1.52 -6.47
C GLY A 15 -22.76 2.05 -5.74
N LEU A 16 -21.56 1.80 -6.25
CA LEU A 16 -20.33 2.35 -5.68
C LEU A 16 -20.28 3.88 -5.81
N LEU A 17 -20.71 4.45 -6.95
CA LEU A 17 -20.76 5.90 -7.14
C LEU A 17 -21.84 6.57 -6.25
N ASP A 18 -22.96 5.90 -6.02
CA ASP A 18 -24.00 6.39 -5.10
C ASP A 18 -23.51 6.41 -3.63
N LEU A 19 -22.76 5.38 -3.23
CA LEU A 19 -22.20 5.27 -1.88
C LEU A 19 -20.97 6.19 -1.66
N VAL A 20 -20.16 6.36 -2.70
CA VAL A 20 -18.93 7.15 -2.68
C VAL A 20 -18.95 8.15 -3.83
N PRO A 21 -19.74 9.23 -3.75
CA PRO A 21 -19.87 10.21 -4.84
C PRO A 21 -18.55 10.93 -5.16
N GLU A 22 -17.59 10.92 -4.25
CA GLU A 22 -16.24 11.42 -4.49
C GLU A 22 -15.56 10.75 -5.70
N LEU A 23 -15.89 9.50 -5.98
CA LEU A 23 -15.36 8.77 -7.14
C LEU A 23 -15.89 9.31 -8.48
N ALA A 24 -17.07 9.94 -8.50
CA ALA A 24 -17.62 10.53 -9.70
C ALA A 24 -16.71 11.68 -10.24
N LEU A 25 -15.97 12.36 -9.37
CA LEU A 25 -15.02 13.40 -9.74
C LEU A 25 -13.77 12.84 -10.42
N ALA A 26 -13.52 11.55 -10.34
CA ALA A 26 -12.40 10.86 -10.97
C ALA A 26 -12.69 10.44 -12.42
N ARG A 27 -13.94 10.56 -12.88
CA ARG A 27 -14.35 10.27 -14.25
C ARG A 27 -13.71 11.28 -15.21
N GLU A 28 -13.22 10.79 -16.34
CA GLU A 28 -12.54 11.59 -17.37
C GLU A 28 -11.29 12.36 -16.85
N LEU A 29 -10.84 12.05 -15.64
CA LEU A 29 -9.63 12.62 -15.11
C LEU A 29 -8.43 11.86 -15.67
N GLU A 30 -7.73 12.49 -16.62
CA GLU A 30 -6.53 11.93 -17.24
C GLU A 30 -5.45 11.64 -16.20
N GLY A 31 -4.91 10.43 -16.27
CA GLY A 31 -3.77 9.99 -15.48
C GLY A 31 -2.44 10.55 -16.01
N SER A 32 -1.35 10.11 -15.39
CA SER A 32 0.00 10.35 -15.90
C SER A 32 0.28 9.46 -17.12
N PRO A 33 1.36 9.71 -17.91
CA PRO A 33 1.73 8.86 -19.05
C PRO A 33 2.00 7.37 -18.73
N TYR A 34 1.94 6.99 -17.46
CA TYR A 34 2.02 5.59 -16.99
C TYR A 34 0.64 4.91 -16.96
N HIS A 35 -0.45 5.66 -17.09
CA HIS A 35 -1.82 5.18 -17.07
C HIS A 35 -2.43 5.31 -18.46
N HIS A 36 -3.28 4.36 -18.85
CA HIS A 36 -4.02 4.35 -20.11
C HIS A 36 -5.52 4.57 -19.89
N LEU A 37 -5.97 4.48 -18.65
CA LEU A 37 -7.34 4.68 -18.21
C LEU A 37 -7.48 6.05 -17.52
N ASP A 38 -8.70 6.58 -17.48
CA ASP A 38 -9.02 7.65 -16.54
C ASP A 38 -8.93 7.15 -15.09
N THR A 39 -8.99 8.08 -14.14
CA THR A 39 -8.76 7.71 -12.73
C THR A 39 -9.87 6.80 -12.18
N LEU A 40 -11.13 6.96 -12.62
CA LEU A 40 -12.23 6.08 -12.18
C LEU A 40 -12.06 4.66 -12.73
N ASP A 41 -11.84 4.53 -14.03
CA ASP A 41 -11.63 3.22 -14.65
C ASP A 41 -10.39 2.52 -14.08
N HIS A 42 -9.32 3.30 -13.81
CA HIS A 42 -8.12 2.78 -13.15
C HIS A 42 -8.42 2.19 -11.77
N VAL A 43 -9.13 2.89 -10.87
CA VAL A 43 -9.40 2.32 -9.54
C VAL A 43 -10.31 1.09 -9.60
N LEU A 44 -11.25 1.04 -10.56
CA LEU A 44 -12.06 -0.16 -10.79
C LEU A 44 -11.21 -1.33 -11.29
N GLU A 45 -10.22 -1.07 -12.14
CA GLU A 45 -9.29 -2.09 -12.62
C GLU A 45 -8.36 -2.56 -11.50
N VAL A 46 -7.94 -1.67 -10.58
CA VAL A 46 -7.17 -2.06 -9.40
C VAL A 46 -7.97 -2.99 -8.48
N VAL A 47 -9.29 -2.75 -8.31
CA VAL A 47 -10.15 -3.70 -7.55
C VAL A 47 -10.16 -5.07 -8.22
N ARG A 48 -10.30 -5.15 -9.56
CA ARG A 48 -10.23 -6.43 -10.29
C ARG A 48 -8.84 -7.08 -10.17
N GLY A 49 -7.78 -6.27 -10.20
CA GLY A 49 -6.40 -6.72 -10.00
C GLY A 49 -6.18 -7.34 -8.61
N VAL A 50 -6.80 -6.78 -7.58
CA VAL A 50 -6.81 -7.38 -6.23
C VAL A 50 -7.46 -8.75 -6.24
N GLU A 51 -8.63 -8.92 -6.90
CA GLU A 51 -9.29 -10.23 -7.00
C GLU A 51 -8.40 -11.27 -7.71
N CYS A 52 -7.78 -10.84 -8.81
CA CYS A 52 -6.85 -11.69 -9.56
C CYS A 52 -5.67 -12.12 -8.69
N GLU A 53 -5.07 -11.19 -7.93
CA GLU A 53 -3.94 -11.50 -7.05
C GLU A 53 -4.34 -12.40 -5.88
N LEU A 54 -5.52 -12.21 -5.30
CA LEU A 54 -6.05 -13.11 -4.26
C LEU A 54 -6.21 -14.56 -4.75
N GLN A 55 -6.46 -14.76 -6.05
CA GLN A 55 -6.57 -16.09 -6.66
C GLN A 55 -5.20 -16.65 -7.07
N GLN A 56 -4.34 -15.83 -7.69
CA GLN A 56 -3.06 -16.26 -8.25
C GLN A 56 -1.90 -16.25 -7.25
N ASN A 57 -1.97 -15.35 -6.26
CA ASN A 57 -0.99 -15.17 -5.19
C ASN A 57 0.47 -15.03 -5.69
N ARG A 58 0.70 -14.22 -6.72
CA ARG A 58 2.01 -14.02 -7.35
C ARG A 58 3.05 -13.42 -6.41
N VAL A 59 2.65 -12.41 -5.62
CA VAL A 59 3.56 -11.79 -4.65
C VAL A 59 3.76 -12.64 -3.39
N GLY A 60 3.03 -13.75 -3.24
CA GLY A 60 3.15 -14.66 -2.11
C GLY A 60 2.61 -14.07 -0.81
N SER A 61 1.52 -13.31 -0.88
CA SER A 61 0.84 -12.69 0.27
C SER A 61 0.06 -13.70 1.11
N ARG A 62 -0.26 -13.29 2.35
CA ARG A 62 -1.03 -14.09 3.33
C ARG A 62 -2.18 -13.27 3.89
N ILE A 63 -3.13 -12.91 3.00
CA ILE A 63 -4.26 -12.06 3.37
C ILE A 63 -5.23 -12.81 4.30
N GLN A 64 -5.60 -12.19 5.40
CA GLN A 64 -6.63 -12.68 6.29
C GLN A 64 -8.01 -12.42 5.69
N VAL A 65 -8.92 -13.41 5.78
CA VAL A 65 -10.25 -13.37 5.13
C VAL A 65 -11.07 -12.16 5.57
N ASP A 66 -11.00 -11.80 6.85
CA ASP A 66 -11.70 -10.65 7.43
C ASP A 66 -11.17 -9.29 6.92
N ARG A 67 -10.01 -9.27 6.26
CA ARG A 67 -9.39 -8.06 5.70
C ARG A 67 -9.61 -7.88 4.19
N ILE A 68 -10.14 -8.89 3.50
CA ILE A 68 -10.35 -8.85 2.05
C ILE A 68 -11.24 -7.67 1.66
N GLN A 69 -12.33 -7.42 2.38
CA GLN A 69 -13.22 -6.31 2.08
C GLN A 69 -12.55 -4.94 2.29
N GLY A 70 -11.75 -4.80 3.34
CA GLY A 70 -10.95 -3.59 3.55
C GLY A 70 -9.90 -3.37 2.45
N LEU A 71 -9.29 -4.44 1.95
CA LEU A 71 -8.34 -4.38 0.82
C LEU A 71 -9.03 -3.95 -0.48
N ARG A 72 -10.21 -4.51 -0.80
CA ARG A 72 -11.04 -4.10 -1.94
C ARG A 72 -11.41 -2.62 -1.86
N LEU A 73 -11.81 -2.17 -0.68
CA LEU A 73 -12.16 -0.77 -0.44
C LEU A 73 -10.92 0.14 -0.56
N ALA A 74 -9.75 -0.31 -0.09
CA ALA A 74 -8.51 0.42 -0.29
C ALA A 74 -8.16 0.53 -1.78
N ALA A 75 -8.35 -0.53 -2.56
CA ALA A 75 -8.18 -0.51 -4.01
C ALA A 75 -9.11 0.51 -4.70
N LEU A 76 -10.36 0.60 -4.25
CA LEU A 76 -11.32 1.58 -4.76
C LEU A 76 -10.94 3.02 -4.39
N LEU A 77 -10.39 3.25 -3.20
CA LEU A 77 -10.20 4.59 -2.62
C LEU A 77 -8.75 5.10 -2.64
N HIS A 78 -7.76 4.30 -3.09
CA HIS A 78 -6.34 4.71 -2.99
C HIS A 78 -6.04 6.04 -3.69
N ASP A 79 -6.77 6.32 -4.76
CA ASP A 79 -6.62 7.51 -5.60
C ASP A 79 -7.76 8.54 -5.45
N VAL A 80 -8.61 8.41 -4.43
CA VAL A 80 -9.81 9.25 -4.22
C VAL A 80 -9.51 10.75 -4.17
N ALA A 81 -8.29 11.15 -3.81
CA ALA A 81 -7.90 12.56 -3.75
C ALA A 81 -7.28 13.10 -5.06
N LYS A 82 -7.06 12.28 -6.09
CA LYS A 82 -6.50 12.77 -7.36
C LYS A 82 -7.30 13.95 -7.96
N PRO A 83 -8.65 13.93 -7.98
CA PRO A 83 -9.41 15.06 -8.54
C PRO A 83 -9.13 16.39 -7.85
N VAL A 84 -8.91 16.39 -6.54
CA VAL A 84 -8.71 17.60 -5.72
C VAL A 84 -7.23 18.00 -5.57
N THR A 85 -6.31 17.13 -5.99
CA THR A 85 -4.86 17.38 -5.94
C THR A 85 -4.23 17.53 -7.33
N ARG A 86 -5.06 17.50 -8.39
CA ARG A 86 -4.58 17.71 -9.75
C ARG A 86 -3.97 19.10 -9.89
N GLY A 87 -2.75 19.13 -10.35
CA GLY A 87 -2.03 20.36 -10.73
C GLY A 87 -1.29 20.15 -12.03
N GLU A 88 -0.76 21.24 -12.58
CA GLU A 88 0.07 21.21 -13.77
C GLU A 88 1.34 22.01 -13.52
N LEU A 89 2.48 21.43 -13.86
CA LEU A 89 3.78 22.10 -13.80
C LEU A 89 4.57 21.76 -15.06
N GLU A 90 4.98 22.80 -15.81
CA GLU A 90 5.75 22.66 -17.05
C GLU A 90 5.10 21.69 -18.06
N GLY A 91 3.77 21.78 -18.23
CA GLY A 91 3.00 20.92 -19.14
C GLY A 91 2.86 19.47 -18.67
N ARG A 92 3.17 19.18 -17.39
CA ARG A 92 3.00 17.85 -16.80
C ARG A 92 1.91 17.86 -15.75
N VAL A 93 0.96 16.95 -15.88
CA VAL A 93 -0.05 16.72 -14.84
C VAL A 93 0.59 16.04 -13.64
N LEU A 94 0.34 16.57 -12.45
CA LEU A 94 0.82 16.09 -11.17
C LEU A 94 -0.34 15.97 -10.19
N PHE A 95 -0.22 15.03 -9.25
CA PHE A 95 -1.18 14.80 -8.17
C PHE A 95 -0.43 14.82 -6.83
N VAL A 96 0.05 16.02 -6.45
CA VAL A 96 0.91 16.16 -5.26
C VAL A 96 0.14 15.84 -3.98
N SER A 97 0.69 14.93 -3.17
CA SER A 97 0.13 14.52 -1.87
C SER A 97 -1.27 13.89 -1.94
N HIS A 98 -1.68 13.33 -3.10
CA HIS A 98 -2.96 12.62 -3.19
C HIS A 98 -3.04 11.41 -2.26
N ASP A 99 -1.92 10.77 -1.97
CA ASP A 99 -1.80 9.68 -1.00
C ASP A 99 -2.17 10.14 0.42
N SER A 100 -1.58 11.22 0.87
CA SER A 100 -1.77 11.75 2.23
C SER A 100 -3.15 12.39 2.41
N LEU A 101 -3.60 13.19 1.44
CA LEU A 101 -4.94 13.76 1.45
C LEU A 101 -6.02 12.68 1.29
N GLY A 102 -5.76 11.68 0.42
CA GLY A 102 -6.63 10.53 0.23
C GLY A 102 -6.89 9.78 1.54
N ALA A 103 -5.85 9.55 2.33
CA ALA A 103 -6.01 8.93 3.65
C ALA A 103 -6.90 9.74 4.60
N LEU A 104 -6.83 11.07 4.56
CA LEU A 104 -7.75 11.93 5.34
C LEU A 104 -9.19 11.86 4.81
N MET A 105 -9.37 11.84 3.49
CA MET A 105 -10.67 11.65 2.86
C MET A 105 -11.28 10.30 3.22
N VAL A 106 -10.50 9.23 3.18
CA VAL A 106 -10.91 7.87 3.60
C VAL A 106 -11.46 7.87 5.03
N ARG A 107 -10.83 8.56 5.98
CA ARG A 107 -11.34 8.65 7.35
C ARG A 107 -12.69 9.34 7.44
N ARG A 108 -12.98 10.29 6.57
CA ARG A 108 -14.30 10.97 6.49
C ARG A 108 -15.33 10.06 5.81
N ILE A 109 -14.95 9.44 4.69
CA ILE A 109 -15.80 8.48 3.94
C ILE A 109 -16.15 7.30 4.84
N GLY A 110 -15.18 6.72 5.55
CA GLY A 110 -15.39 5.59 6.45
C GLY A 110 -16.40 5.89 7.56
N ARG A 111 -16.30 7.08 8.17
CA ARG A 111 -17.32 7.52 9.16
C ARG A 111 -18.70 7.64 8.56
N ARG A 112 -18.84 8.20 7.35
CA ARG A 112 -20.11 8.34 6.63
C ARG A 112 -20.71 6.98 6.27
N LEU A 113 -19.88 6.02 5.90
CA LEU A 113 -20.28 4.66 5.53
C LEU A 113 -20.42 3.71 6.73
N GLY A 114 -20.14 4.17 7.96
CA GLY A 114 -20.24 3.35 9.16
C GLY A 114 -19.18 2.25 9.27
N LEU A 115 -18.00 2.43 8.65
CA LEU A 115 -16.90 1.50 8.80
C LEU A 115 -16.39 1.49 10.24
N SER A 116 -15.94 0.32 10.71
CA SER A 116 -15.25 0.21 11.98
C SER A 116 -13.93 1.01 11.98
N ALA A 117 -13.42 1.33 13.18
CA ALA A 117 -12.12 1.99 13.32
C ALA A 117 -11.01 1.16 12.68
N ALA A 118 -11.02 -0.17 12.85
CA ALA A 118 -10.02 -1.07 12.30
C ALA A 118 -10.05 -1.10 10.74
N GLU A 119 -11.24 -1.17 10.14
CA GLU A 119 -11.39 -1.09 8.68
C GLU A 119 -10.95 0.27 8.15
N THR A 120 -11.34 1.35 8.83
CA THR A 120 -10.94 2.72 8.45
C THR A 120 -9.43 2.89 8.53
N ASP A 121 -8.77 2.37 9.57
CA ASP A 121 -7.31 2.44 9.73
C ASP A 121 -6.59 1.62 8.66
N LEU A 122 -7.08 0.43 8.32
CA LEU A 122 -6.55 -0.36 7.22
C LEU A 122 -6.61 0.42 5.91
N VAL A 123 -7.80 0.87 5.50
CA VAL A 123 -7.99 1.57 4.21
C VAL A 123 -7.19 2.87 4.16
N ALA A 124 -7.19 3.68 5.22
CA ALA A 124 -6.44 4.93 5.27
C ALA A 124 -4.91 4.69 5.23
N THR A 125 -4.41 3.66 5.91
CA THR A 125 -2.99 3.31 5.89
C THR A 125 -2.56 2.85 4.49
N LEU A 126 -3.33 1.99 3.85
CA LEU A 126 -3.05 1.53 2.49
C LEU A 126 -3.07 2.70 1.50
N THR A 127 -4.07 3.58 1.59
CA THR A 127 -4.16 4.79 0.75
C THR A 127 -2.94 5.70 0.94
N ALA A 128 -2.48 5.94 2.18
CA ALA A 128 -1.30 6.77 2.45
C ALA A 128 0.00 6.16 1.91
N LEU A 129 0.07 4.85 1.79
CA LEU A 129 1.33 4.14 1.51
C LEU A 129 1.39 3.48 0.13
N HIS A 130 0.32 3.47 -0.68
CA HIS A 130 0.21 2.68 -1.92
C HIS A 130 1.37 2.88 -2.90
N LEU A 131 1.92 4.09 -3.01
CA LEU A 131 3.05 4.40 -3.90
C LEU A 131 4.41 3.94 -3.36
N LYS A 132 4.53 3.72 -2.04
CA LYS A 132 5.84 3.69 -1.36
C LYS A 132 6.66 2.46 -1.69
N ILE A 133 6.03 1.30 -1.99
CA ILE A 133 6.77 0.10 -2.44
C ILE A 133 7.50 0.41 -3.76
N GLY A 134 6.82 1.06 -4.71
CA GLY A 134 7.46 1.47 -5.97
C GLY A 134 8.67 2.38 -5.78
N PHE A 135 8.67 3.23 -4.75
CA PHE A 135 9.77 4.14 -4.45
C PHE A 135 10.97 3.47 -3.77
N MET A 136 10.80 2.32 -3.13
CA MET A 136 11.91 1.58 -2.52
C MET A 136 13.03 1.23 -3.51
N GLY A 137 12.69 1.10 -4.80
CA GLY A 137 13.65 0.80 -5.86
C GLY A 137 14.38 2.01 -6.44
N HIS A 138 14.10 3.22 -5.98
CA HIS A 138 14.74 4.43 -6.49
C HIS A 138 15.91 4.85 -5.61
N SER A 139 17.08 5.11 -6.23
CA SER A 139 18.30 5.57 -5.55
C SER A 139 18.16 6.89 -4.80
N ARG A 140 17.11 7.65 -5.08
CA ARG A 140 16.76 8.92 -4.40
C ARG A 140 15.67 8.76 -3.35
N SER A 141 15.28 7.54 -3.02
CA SER A 141 14.23 7.31 -2.03
C SER A 141 14.83 7.37 -0.63
N ASP A 142 14.44 8.38 0.15
CA ASP A 142 14.74 8.48 1.58
C ASP A 142 13.80 7.60 2.43
N TYR A 143 13.09 6.65 1.81
CA TYR A 143 12.13 5.81 2.51
C TYR A 143 12.64 4.36 2.62
N PRO A 144 13.39 4.04 3.70
CA PRO A 144 13.91 2.69 3.90
C PRO A 144 12.79 1.67 3.99
N PRO A 145 12.98 0.45 3.45
CA PRO A 145 11.98 -0.60 3.50
C PRO A 145 11.47 -0.91 4.91
N GLU A 146 12.33 -0.85 5.90
CA GLU A 146 12.00 -1.08 7.31
C GLU A 146 11.07 0.00 7.85
N ARG A 147 11.28 1.25 7.43
CA ARG A 147 10.39 2.36 7.80
C ARG A 147 9.02 2.17 7.18
N LEU A 148 8.96 1.74 5.92
CA LEU A 148 7.70 1.42 5.25
C LEU A 148 6.98 0.28 5.94
N ALA A 149 7.68 -0.81 6.26
CA ALA A 149 7.09 -1.95 6.94
C ALA A 149 6.52 -1.59 8.32
N ARG A 150 7.20 -0.70 9.06
CA ARG A 150 6.68 -0.17 10.34
C ARG A 150 5.47 0.73 10.14
N ALA A 151 5.48 1.60 9.12
CA ALA A 151 4.35 2.47 8.82
C ALA A 151 3.12 1.67 8.38
N ALA A 152 3.31 0.58 7.61
CA ALA A 152 2.25 -0.34 7.24
C ALA A 152 1.72 -1.14 8.45
N GLY A 153 2.57 -1.38 9.46
CA GLY A 153 2.21 -2.11 10.68
C GLY A 153 1.64 -3.49 10.35
N PRO A 154 0.41 -3.83 10.82
CA PRO A 154 -0.20 -5.14 10.57
C PRO A 154 -0.76 -5.30 9.15
N PHE A 155 -0.64 -4.29 8.29
CA PHE A 155 -1.24 -4.25 6.94
C PHE A 155 -0.22 -4.42 5.81
N GLY A 156 0.96 -4.98 6.12
CA GLY A 156 2.02 -5.15 5.13
C GLY A 156 1.64 -6.12 3.99
N GLU A 157 0.87 -7.15 4.30
CA GLU A 157 0.39 -8.10 3.29
C GLU A 157 -0.56 -7.43 2.30
N GLU A 158 -1.53 -6.68 2.82
CA GLU A 158 -2.50 -5.93 2.04
C GLU A 158 -1.84 -4.82 1.21
N LEU A 159 -0.82 -4.14 1.77
CA LEU A 159 -0.08 -3.11 1.04
C LEU A 159 0.67 -3.69 -0.17
N ALA A 160 1.27 -4.87 -0.04
CA ALA A 160 1.96 -5.52 -1.16
C ALA A 160 0.98 -5.89 -2.28
N VAL A 161 -0.20 -6.44 -1.93
CA VAL A 161 -1.24 -6.79 -2.91
C VAL A 161 -1.78 -5.55 -3.60
N LEU A 162 -2.12 -4.50 -2.84
CA LEU A 162 -2.61 -3.25 -3.41
C LEU A 162 -1.58 -2.62 -4.37
N SER A 163 -0.32 -2.53 -3.95
CA SER A 163 0.76 -1.96 -4.76
C SER A 163 1.01 -2.75 -6.04
N TRP A 164 0.88 -4.07 -5.99
CA TRP A 164 0.99 -4.94 -7.16
C TRP A 164 -0.20 -4.75 -8.11
N ALA A 165 -1.42 -4.75 -7.60
CA ALA A 165 -2.64 -4.55 -8.39
C ALA A 165 -2.67 -3.17 -9.06
N ASP A 166 -2.27 -2.11 -8.35
CA ASP A 166 -2.12 -0.75 -8.89
C ASP A 166 -1.11 -0.72 -10.04
N ARG A 167 0.05 -1.37 -9.87
CA ARG A 167 1.05 -1.47 -10.93
C ARG A 167 0.55 -2.23 -12.15
N LEU A 168 -0.21 -3.30 -11.97
CA LEU A 168 -0.81 -4.07 -13.08
C LEU A 168 -1.86 -3.25 -13.84
N ALA A 169 -2.65 -2.45 -13.15
CA ALA A 169 -3.65 -1.58 -13.77
C ALA A 169 -3.03 -0.39 -14.53
N ALA A 170 -1.79 -0.01 -14.22
CA ALA A 170 -1.09 1.09 -14.87
C ALA A 170 -0.42 0.65 -16.17
N GLN A 171 -1.20 0.45 -17.27
CA GLN A 171 -0.73 -0.05 -18.57
C GLN A 171 -0.46 1.08 -19.58
N GLY A 172 -0.03 2.24 -19.12
CA GLY A 172 0.28 3.37 -20.01
C GLY A 172 1.53 3.13 -20.88
N PRO A 173 1.71 3.94 -21.94
CA PRO A 173 2.74 3.72 -22.97
C PRO A 173 4.19 3.74 -22.44
N ARG A 174 4.40 4.24 -21.24
CA ARG A 174 5.72 4.26 -20.57
C ARG A 174 5.99 3.03 -19.70
N LEU A 175 5.00 2.16 -19.50
CA LEU A 175 5.19 0.93 -18.75
C LEU A 175 5.81 -0.14 -19.64
N LYS A 176 6.92 -0.72 -19.18
CA LYS A 176 7.62 -1.82 -19.87
C LYS A 176 7.50 -3.11 -19.05
N PRO A 177 7.60 -4.29 -19.68
CA PRO A 177 7.56 -5.57 -18.97
C PRO A 177 8.57 -5.67 -17.81
N GLU A 178 9.78 -5.11 -17.99
CA GLU A 178 10.82 -5.10 -16.96
C GLU A 178 10.40 -4.30 -15.71
N HIS A 179 9.55 -3.29 -15.88
CA HIS A 179 9.02 -2.52 -14.75
C HIS A 179 8.02 -3.34 -13.93
N LEU A 180 7.24 -4.22 -14.57
CA LEU A 180 6.33 -5.14 -13.87
C LEU A 180 7.12 -6.16 -13.06
N GLN A 181 8.09 -6.85 -13.70
CA GLN A 181 8.94 -7.82 -13.02
C GLN A 181 9.64 -7.21 -11.82
N ARG A 182 10.27 -6.04 -12.01
CA ARG A 182 10.93 -5.33 -10.90
C ARG A 182 9.97 -4.98 -9.77
N HIS A 183 8.74 -4.58 -10.08
CA HIS A 183 7.76 -4.24 -9.06
C HIS A 183 7.28 -5.47 -8.28
N GLU A 184 7.10 -6.62 -8.94
CA GLU A 184 6.82 -7.91 -8.31
C GLU A 184 7.94 -8.29 -7.31
N GLU A 185 9.19 -8.15 -7.72
CA GLU A 185 10.37 -8.38 -6.87
C GLU A 185 10.38 -7.43 -5.65
N LEU A 186 10.02 -6.14 -5.83
CA LEU A 186 9.91 -5.17 -4.74
C LEU A 186 8.80 -5.55 -3.75
N CYS A 187 7.62 -5.97 -4.22
CA CYS A 187 6.54 -6.44 -3.36
C CYS A 187 6.95 -7.65 -2.54
N THR A 188 7.57 -8.65 -3.18
CA THR A 188 8.08 -9.85 -2.51
C THR A 188 9.17 -9.52 -1.49
N TRP A 189 10.10 -8.62 -1.83
CA TRP A 189 11.14 -8.15 -0.91
C TRP A 189 10.55 -7.39 0.28
N PHE A 190 9.59 -6.49 0.04
CA PHE A 190 8.88 -5.79 1.10
C PHE A 190 8.18 -6.74 2.05
N LEU A 191 7.49 -7.78 1.54
CA LEU A 191 6.84 -8.80 2.37
C LEU A 191 7.84 -9.55 3.27
N ARG A 192 9.03 -9.89 2.76
CA ARG A 192 10.07 -10.51 3.60
C ARG A 192 10.46 -9.61 4.77
N ILE A 193 10.66 -8.32 4.52
CA ILE A 193 11.01 -7.34 5.56
C ILE A 193 9.85 -7.16 6.54
N SER A 194 8.63 -6.95 6.03
CA SER A 194 7.43 -6.77 6.85
C SER A 194 7.20 -7.96 7.80
N ARG A 195 7.33 -9.18 7.29
CA ARG A 195 7.21 -10.41 8.10
C ARG A 195 8.33 -10.56 9.12
N ALA A 196 9.56 -10.19 8.74
CA ALA A 196 10.70 -10.25 9.64
C ALA A 196 10.58 -9.26 10.81
N LEU A 197 10.07 -8.08 10.54
CA LEU A 197 9.78 -7.08 11.58
C LEU A 197 8.61 -7.53 12.47
N GLY A 198 7.60 -8.18 11.88
CA GLY A 198 6.42 -8.71 12.56
C GLY A 198 5.66 -7.68 13.41
N PRO A 199 4.50 -8.02 13.93
CA PRO A 199 3.94 -7.27 15.04
C PRO A 199 4.93 -7.35 16.20
N TYR A 200 5.07 -6.26 16.95
CA TYR A 200 5.88 -6.23 18.16
C TYR A 200 5.60 -7.50 18.98
N SER A 201 6.55 -8.44 19.04
CA SER A 201 6.41 -9.54 19.97
C SER A 201 6.86 -9.03 21.34
N ASP A 202 5.97 -9.03 22.29
CA ASP A 202 6.22 -8.62 23.67
C ASP A 202 7.53 -9.19 24.27
N PRO A 203 7.94 -10.45 23.99
CA PRO A 203 9.16 -11.02 24.57
C PRO A 203 10.44 -10.30 24.18
N ASP A 204 10.59 -9.92 22.90
CA ASP A 204 11.82 -9.26 22.45
C ASP A 204 11.90 -7.81 22.98
N TYR A 205 10.78 -7.11 22.97
CA TYR A 205 10.69 -5.76 23.50
C TYR A 205 10.92 -5.72 25.01
N ALA A 206 10.26 -6.62 25.75
CA ALA A 206 10.41 -6.72 27.20
C ALA A 206 11.83 -7.10 27.62
N ALA A 207 12.49 -8.04 26.91
CA ALA A 207 13.87 -8.42 27.16
C ALA A 207 14.84 -7.24 26.92
N LEU A 208 14.67 -6.53 25.80
CA LEU A 208 15.48 -5.36 25.49
C LEU A 208 15.24 -4.20 26.45
N GLN A 209 13.99 -3.94 26.83
CA GLN A 209 13.65 -2.90 27.80
C GLN A 209 14.31 -3.16 29.15
N LYS A 210 14.38 -4.42 29.57
CA LYS A 210 15.09 -4.81 30.80
C LYS A 210 16.61 -4.60 30.68
N THR A 211 17.20 -4.90 29.51
CA THR A 211 18.64 -4.78 29.25
C THR A 211 19.03 -3.32 29.02
N MET A 212 18.16 -2.54 28.37
CA MET A 212 18.36 -1.13 28.03
C MET A 212 17.56 -0.23 28.98
N SER A 213 17.68 -0.43 30.28
CA SER A 213 16.83 0.20 31.30
C SER A 213 16.88 1.75 31.31
N SER A 214 17.93 2.35 30.75
CA SER A 214 18.08 3.82 30.60
C SER A 214 17.63 4.35 29.24
N ALA A 215 17.25 3.48 28.29
CA ALA A 215 16.85 3.88 26.96
C ALA A 215 15.36 4.28 26.90
N SER A 216 15.02 5.21 25.99
CA SER A 216 13.64 5.53 25.69
C SER A 216 12.92 4.37 25.02
N GLY A 217 11.58 4.33 25.09
CA GLY A 217 10.78 3.32 24.42
C GLY A 217 11.02 3.26 22.89
N ALA A 218 11.35 4.40 22.27
CA ALA A 218 11.70 4.48 20.85
C ALA A 218 13.03 3.77 20.55
N GLU A 219 14.06 3.94 21.37
CA GLU A 219 15.35 3.27 21.21
C GLU A 219 15.25 1.75 21.41
N VAL A 220 14.47 1.32 22.41
CA VAL A 220 14.18 -0.11 22.63
C VAL A 220 13.43 -0.69 21.42
N GLY A 221 12.45 0.02 20.90
CA GLY A 221 11.72 -0.39 19.69
C GLY A 221 12.61 -0.48 18.44
N TYR A 222 13.59 0.42 18.33
CA TYR A 222 14.58 0.38 17.25
C TYR A 222 15.48 -0.85 17.35
N ALA A 223 16.00 -1.13 18.54
CA ALA A 223 16.83 -2.29 18.82
C ALA A 223 16.08 -3.61 18.56
N ALA A 224 14.82 -3.73 19.01
CA ALA A 224 13.97 -4.90 18.76
C ALA A 224 13.78 -5.15 17.26
N SER A 225 13.51 -4.10 16.50
CA SER A 225 13.34 -4.19 15.05
C SER A 225 14.64 -4.60 14.34
N HIS A 226 15.79 -4.08 14.80
CA HIS A 226 17.10 -4.44 14.24
C HIS A 226 17.44 -5.92 14.48
N LEU A 227 17.19 -6.43 15.68
CA LEU A 227 17.38 -7.85 15.99
C LEU A 227 16.54 -8.76 15.09
N ARG A 228 15.29 -8.40 14.82
CA ARG A 228 14.42 -9.18 13.92
C ARG A 228 14.96 -9.19 12.49
N LEU A 229 15.47 -8.05 12.00
CA LEU A 229 16.09 -8.00 10.68
C LEU A 229 17.34 -8.87 10.59
N LEU A 230 18.17 -8.88 11.62
CA LEU A 230 19.35 -9.75 11.67
C LEU A 230 18.95 -11.23 11.64
N ARG A 231 17.91 -11.63 12.38
CA ARG A 231 17.37 -12.99 12.36
C ARG A 231 16.81 -13.38 10.98
N ALA A 232 16.17 -12.45 10.29
CA ALA A 232 15.61 -12.68 8.96
C ALA A 232 16.67 -12.85 7.86
N ARG A 233 17.84 -12.19 8.01
CA ARG A 233 18.95 -12.30 7.05
C ARG A 233 19.69 -13.65 7.12
N GLY A 234 19.49 -14.42 8.18
CA GLY A 234 20.19 -15.71 8.38
C GLY A 234 21.70 -15.55 8.62
N PRO A 235 22.36 -16.60 9.11
CA PRO A 235 23.81 -16.61 9.24
C PRO A 235 24.45 -16.78 7.86
N GLY A 236 24.80 -15.69 7.17
CA GLY A 236 25.52 -15.77 5.90
C GLY A 236 25.34 -14.63 4.90
N GLU A 237 24.34 -13.76 5.03
CA GLU A 237 24.13 -12.64 4.09
C GLU A 237 24.91 -11.35 4.46
N GLY A 238 25.92 -11.45 5.29
CA GLY A 238 26.74 -10.32 5.75
C GLY A 238 27.83 -9.83 4.79
N ALA A 239 27.88 -10.25 3.53
CA ALA A 239 29.00 -9.95 2.63
C ALA A 239 28.59 -9.57 1.20
N ASN A 240 27.51 -8.88 0.97
CA ASN A 240 27.27 -8.23 -0.32
C ASN A 240 27.34 -6.69 -0.18
N LYS A 241 28.57 -6.21 0.05
CA LYS A 241 28.99 -4.86 -0.32
C LYS A 241 29.07 -4.82 -1.83
N GLY A 242 28.06 -4.33 -2.51
CA GLY A 242 28.15 -4.18 -3.96
C GLY A 242 26.86 -3.97 -4.71
N LEU A 243 25.90 -3.23 -4.16
CA LEU A 243 24.70 -2.83 -4.90
C LEU A 243 24.36 -1.35 -4.68
N ILE A 244 25.40 -0.50 -4.62
CA ILE A 244 25.28 0.94 -4.80
C ILE A 244 26.45 1.36 -5.70
N SER A 245 26.23 1.34 -6.98
CA SER A 245 26.95 2.14 -7.97
C SER A 245 25.97 2.55 -9.07
#